data_e34b387bc7c3689db1b3c90051c01f6d
#
_entry.id   e34b387bc7c3689db1b3c90051c01f6d
#
_cell.length_a   1.000
_cell.length_b   1.000
_cell.length_c   1.000
_cell.angle_alpha   90.00
_cell.angle_beta   90.00
_cell.angle_gamma   90.00
#
_symmetry.space_group_name_H-M   'P 1'
#
loop_
_entity.id
_entity.type
_entity.pdbx_description
1 polymer ?
#
loop_
_entity_poly.entity_id
_entity_poly.type
_entity_poly.pdbx_seq_one_letter_code
_entity_poly.pdbx_strand_id
1 'polypeptide(L)'
;MASLTQSSIRPSKWVAPAPVRILEQLFAAGYAACFIGAMKFVANTQHLTVPADVSIDSNVSLGPLTPPGKGFGIAVDMVIHIPGMDRAQAEKLIHDAHEVCPYSNATRNNIEVKLSLG
;
A
#
# COMPACT_ATOMS: atom_id res chain seq x y z
N MET A 1 11.79 8.16 -5.68
CA MET A 1 11.99 6.90 -5.00
C MET A 1 11.05 6.76 -3.82
N ALA A 2 10.56 5.57 -3.60
CA ALA A 2 9.65 5.34 -2.52
C ALA A 2 10.36 5.52 -1.19
N SER A 3 9.83 6.39 -0.37
CA SER A 3 10.24 6.44 1.02
C SER A 3 9.35 5.44 1.73
N LEU A 4 9.91 4.35 2.11
CA LEU A 4 9.21 3.40 2.94
C LEU A 4 9.44 3.84 4.35
N THR A 5 8.55 4.64 4.84
CA THR A 5 8.74 5.17 6.16
C THR A 5 8.72 4.08 7.19
N GLN A 6 8.10 3.04 6.96
CA GLN A 6 8.17 1.83 7.71
C GLN A 6 6.87 1.10 7.57
N SER A 7 6.98 -0.16 7.59
CA SER A 7 5.85 -0.94 7.83
C SER A 7 5.56 -0.80 9.31
N SER A 8 4.59 -0.05 9.66
CA SER A 8 4.19 -0.08 11.02
C SER A 8 3.44 -1.37 11.22
N ILE A 9 4.10 -2.27 11.88
CA ILE A 9 3.48 -3.51 12.24
C ILE A 9 2.59 -3.22 13.40
N ARG A 10 1.30 -3.37 13.17
CA ARG A 10 0.37 -3.15 14.24
C ARG A 10 0.39 -4.31 15.18
N PRO A 11 0.63 -4.04 16.46
CA PRO A 11 0.44 -5.07 17.44
C PRO A 11 -1.06 -5.38 17.45
N SER A 12 -1.40 -6.55 17.03
CA SER A 12 -2.72 -7.07 17.25
C SER A 12 -2.66 -7.87 18.56
N LYS A 13 -3.79 -8.41 18.97
CA LYS A 13 -3.82 -9.29 20.12
C LYS A 13 -2.92 -10.50 19.94
N TRP A 14 -2.64 -10.82 18.70
CA TRP A 14 -1.72 -11.88 18.37
C TRP A 14 -0.36 -11.23 18.12
N VAL A 15 0.57 -11.46 19.02
CA VAL A 15 1.90 -10.88 18.94
C VAL A 15 2.84 -11.89 18.32
N ALA A 16 3.26 -11.60 17.11
CA ALA A 16 4.23 -12.44 16.43
C ALA A 16 5.63 -12.19 16.98
N PRO A 17 6.49 -13.21 17.05
CA PRO A 17 7.91 -13.01 17.32
C PRO A 17 8.51 -12.08 16.29
N ALA A 18 9.58 -11.37 16.66
CA ALA A 18 10.22 -10.39 15.80
C ALA A 18 10.53 -10.91 14.39
N PRO A 19 11.06 -12.13 14.19
CA PRO A 19 11.34 -12.62 12.86
C PRO A 19 10.10 -12.72 11.96
N VAL A 20 8.93 -12.98 12.54
CA VAL A 20 7.69 -13.12 11.78
C VAL A 20 7.22 -11.76 11.26
N ARG A 21 7.62 -10.68 11.91
CA ARG A 21 7.26 -9.33 11.48
C ARG A 21 7.91 -8.93 10.16
N ILE A 22 8.94 -9.64 9.76
CA ILE A 22 9.64 -9.35 8.51
C ILE A 22 8.71 -9.49 7.32
N LEU A 23 7.80 -10.46 7.34
CA LEU A 23 6.88 -10.65 6.22
C LEU A 23 5.96 -9.44 6.01
N GLU A 24 5.47 -8.85 7.11
CA GLU A 24 4.63 -7.65 6.98
C GLU A 24 5.44 -6.49 6.43
N GLN A 25 6.67 -6.33 6.91
CA GLN A 25 7.56 -5.27 6.44
C GLN A 25 7.91 -5.43 4.98
N LEU A 26 8.22 -6.64 4.55
CA LEU A 26 8.54 -6.91 3.15
C LEU A 26 7.33 -6.69 2.26
N PHE A 27 6.16 -7.11 2.72
CA PHE A 27 4.94 -6.91 1.94
C PHE A 27 4.60 -5.42 1.83
N ALA A 28 4.72 -4.68 2.94
CA ALA A 28 4.49 -3.24 2.95
C ALA A 28 5.44 -2.53 1.98
N ALA A 29 6.72 -2.88 2.03
CA ALA A 29 7.74 -2.31 1.17
C ALA A 29 7.46 -2.63 -0.30
N GLY A 30 7.15 -3.88 -0.59
CA GLY A 30 6.84 -4.31 -1.95
C GLY A 30 5.63 -3.61 -2.52
N TYR A 31 4.56 -3.52 -1.73
CA TYR A 31 3.34 -2.88 -2.19
C TYR A 31 3.56 -1.39 -2.44
N ALA A 32 4.24 -0.70 -1.52
CA ALA A 32 4.53 0.72 -1.70
C ALA A 32 5.35 0.97 -2.96
N ALA A 33 6.39 0.18 -3.18
CA ALA A 33 7.23 0.31 -4.38
C ALA A 33 6.43 0.04 -5.65
N CYS A 34 5.63 -1.01 -5.64
CA CYS A 34 4.78 -1.39 -6.77
C CYS A 34 3.76 -0.29 -7.07
N PHE A 35 3.16 0.27 -6.03
CA PHE A 35 2.15 1.31 -6.18
C PHE A 35 2.74 2.60 -6.75
N ILE A 36 3.92 3.01 -6.28
CA ILE A 36 4.60 4.19 -6.84
C ILE A 36 4.92 3.97 -8.30
N GLY A 37 5.38 2.76 -8.67
CA GLY A 37 5.59 2.42 -10.06
C GLY A 37 4.33 2.55 -10.89
N ALA A 38 3.20 2.09 -10.35
CA ALA A 38 1.90 2.20 -11.01
C ALA A 38 1.48 3.66 -11.16
N MET A 39 1.70 4.49 -10.12
CA MET A 39 1.41 5.91 -10.21
C MET A 39 2.21 6.58 -11.30
N LYS A 40 3.49 6.25 -11.42
CA LYS A 40 4.35 6.84 -12.46
C LYS A 40 3.89 6.40 -13.85
N PHE A 41 3.48 5.16 -13.99
CA PHE A 41 2.96 4.66 -15.26
C PHE A 41 1.69 5.43 -15.67
N VAL A 42 0.74 5.54 -14.76
CA VAL A 42 -0.51 6.25 -15.03
C VAL A 42 -0.26 7.73 -15.30
N ALA A 43 0.59 8.36 -14.49
CA ALA A 43 0.91 9.78 -14.65
C ALA A 43 1.51 10.04 -16.03
N ASN A 44 2.37 9.15 -16.50
CA ASN A 44 2.98 9.29 -17.81
C ASN A 44 1.92 9.26 -18.92
N THR A 45 0.91 8.41 -18.81
CA THR A 45 -0.17 8.34 -19.80
C THR A 45 -1.06 9.59 -19.78
N GLN A 46 -1.10 10.29 -18.65
CA GLN A 46 -1.92 11.47 -18.47
C GLN A 46 -1.10 12.77 -18.56
N HIS A 47 0.16 12.67 -18.94
CA HIS A 47 1.08 13.81 -19.04
C HIS A 47 1.24 14.55 -17.72
N LEU A 48 1.19 13.81 -16.61
CA LEU A 48 1.46 14.31 -15.27
C LEU A 48 2.83 13.84 -14.81
N THR A 49 3.40 14.56 -13.85
CA THR A 49 4.68 14.19 -13.25
C THR A 49 4.46 13.89 -11.77
N VAL A 50 4.87 12.71 -11.35
CA VAL A 50 4.88 12.37 -9.94
C VAL A 50 6.08 13.07 -9.30
N PRO A 51 5.88 13.85 -8.24
CA PRO A 51 7.00 14.55 -7.61
C PRO A 51 8.03 13.58 -7.05
N ALA A 52 9.30 14.03 -7.02
CA ALA A 52 10.40 13.19 -6.54
C ALA A 52 10.26 12.83 -5.06
N ASP A 53 9.57 13.67 -4.30
CA ASP A 53 9.37 13.45 -2.86
C ASP A 53 8.05 12.73 -2.53
N VAL A 54 7.46 12.06 -3.50
CA VAL A 54 6.32 11.19 -3.24
C VAL A 54 6.70 10.12 -2.22
N SER A 55 5.79 9.83 -1.31
CA SER A 55 6.03 8.81 -0.29
C SER A 55 4.76 8.06 0.05
N ILE A 56 4.92 6.88 0.59
CA ILE A 56 3.80 6.06 1.03
C ILE A 56 4.11 5.51 2.41
N ASP A 57 3.19 5.74 3.34
CA ASP A 57 3.22 5.08 4.63
C ASP A 57 2.37 3.83 4.51
N SER A 58 3.02 2.69 4.54
CA SER A 58 2.35 1.41 4.34
C SER A 58 2.33 0.61 5.63
N ASN A 59 1.13 0.28 6.08
CA ASN A 59 0.92 -0.50 7.30
C ASN A 59 0.28 -1.81 6.93
N VAL A 60 0.92 -2.91 7.31
CA VAL A 60 0.40 -4.25 7.06
C VAL A 60 0.12 -4.90 8.40
N SER A 61 -1.08 -5.41 8.55
CA SER A 61 -1.53 -6.09 9.76
C SER A 61 -1.65 -7.57 9.47
N LEU A 62 -1.25 -8.39 10.43
CA LEU A 62 -1.37 -9.85 10.36
C LEU A 62 -2.29 -10.32 11.47
N GLY A 63 -3.19 -11.22 11.15
CA GLY A 63 -4.09 -11.76 12.16
C GLY A 63 -4.82 -12.99 11.67
N PRO A 64 -5.55 -13.64 12.56
CA PRO A 64 -6.30 -14.84 12.20
C PRO A 64 -7.46 -14.49 11.27
N LEU A 65 -7.73 -15.40 10.33
CA LEU A 65 -8.88 -15.27 9.46
C LEU A 65 -10.15 -15.64 10.19
N THR A 66 -11.26 -15.01 9.82
CA THR A 66 -12.57 -15.34 10.34
C THR A 66 -13.10 -16.59 9.64
N PRO A 67 -13.71 -17.53 10.38
CA PRO A 67 -14.31 -18.70 9.73
C PRO A 67 -15.31 -18.28 8.66
N PRO A 68 -15.40 -19.01 7.51
CA PRO A 68 -14.78 -20.33 7.29
C PRO A 68 -13.31 -20.30 6.87
N GLY A 69 -12.69 -19.14 6.85
CA GLY A 69 -11.26 -19.06 6.57
C GLY A 69 -10.43 -19.72 7.66
N LYS A 70 -9.28 -20.23 7.29
CA LYS A 70 -8.38 -20.93 8.20
C LYS A 70 -7.00 -20.29 8.16
N GLY A 71 -6.37 -20.22 9.34
CA GLY A 71 -5.03 -19.67 9.43
C GLY A 71 -5.01 -18.19 9.57
N PHE A 72 -4.06 -17.55 8.91
CA PHE A 72 -3.77 -16.14 9.09
C PHE A 72 -3.86 -15.39 7.77
N GLY A 73 -4.21 -14.14 7.85
CA GLY A 73 -4.29 -13.26 6.70
C GLY A 73 -3.67 -11.92 7.01
N ILE A 74 -3.60 -11.09 6.00
CA ILE A 74 -3.06 -9.74 6.12
C ILE A 74 -4.08 -8.72 5.65
N ALA A 75 -3.95 -7.51 6.16
CA ALA A 75 -4.70 -6.35 5.69
C ALA A 75 -3.71 -5.21 5.48
N VAL A 76 -4.01 -4.33 4.54
CA VAL A 76 -3.09 -3.26 4.15
C VAL A 76 -3.78 -1.92 4.30
N ASP A 77 -3.03 -0.95 4.81
CA ASP A 77 -3.49 0.43 4.91
C ASP A 77 -2.34 1.30 4.41
N MET A 78 -2.55 2.02 3.32
CA MET A 78 -1.52 2.89 2.76
C MET A 78 -2.01 4.33 2.73
N VAL A 79 -1.16 5.22 3.22
CA VAL A 79 -1.37 6.67 3.09
C VAL A 79 -0.34 7.18 2.09
N ILE A 80 -0.84 7.77 1.01
CA ILE A 80 0.00 8.23 -0.09
C ILE A 80 0.15 9.74 0.00
N HIS A 81 1.40 10.21 -0.02
CA HIS A 81 1.72 11.63 0.04
C HIS A 81 2.27 12.06 -1.31
N ILE A 82 1.56 12.98 -1.96
CA ILE A 82 1.96 13.52 -3.27
C ILE A 82 2.08 15.03 -3.14
N PRO A 83 3.20 15.53 -2.59
CA PRO A 83 3.35 16.96 -2.33
C PRO A 83 3.24 17.81 -3.59
N GLY A 84 2.53 18.92 -3.48
CA GLY A 84 2.41 19.88 -4.58
C GLY A 84 1.40 19.54 -5.66
N MET A 85 0.76 18.38 -5.56
CA MET A 85 -0.27 18.03 -6.55
C MET A 85 -1.65 18.43 -6.03
N ASP A 86 -2.49 18.93 -6.94
CA ASP A 86 -3.87 19.24 -6.61
C ASP A 86 -4.57 18.01 -6.04
N ARG A 87 -5.40 18.21 -5.02
CA ARG A 87 -6.01 17.10 -4.30
C ARG A 87 -6.87 16.22 -5.21
N ALA A 88 -7.69 16.83 -6.05
CA ALA A 88 -8.55 16.05 -6.95
C ALA A 88 -7.73 15.25 -7.95
N GLN A 89 -6.65 15.83 -8.46
CA GLN A 89 -5.73 15.14 -9.36
C GLN A 89 -5.03 14.00 -8.65
N ALA A 90 -4.59 14.23 -7.41
CA ALA A 90 -3.89 13.22 -6.62
C ALA A 90 -4.81 12.05 -6.32
N GLU A 91 -6.05 12.32 -5.94
CA GLU A 91 -7.01 11.24 -5.65
C GLU A 91 -7.32 10.41 -6.89
N LYS A 92 -7.46 11.07 -8.04
CA LYS A 92 -7.67 10.35 -9.29
C LYS A 92 -6.47 9.50 -9.65
N LEU A 93 -5.27 10.02 -9.44
CA LEU A 93 -4.04 9.29 -9.72
C LEU A 93 -3.95 8.03 -8.85
N ILE A 94 -4.28 8.14 -7.58
CA ILE A 94 -4.29 7.00 -6.66
C ILE A 94 -5.32 5.95 -7.12
N HIS A 95 -6.51 6.40 -7.48
CA HIS A 95 -7.55 5.49 -7.96
C HIS A 95 -7.10 4.74 -9.21
N ASP A 96 -6.55 5.45 -10.17
CA ASP A 96 -6.12 4.85 -11.43
C ASP A 96 -4.91 3.93 -11.23
N ALA A 97 -3.99 4.30 -10.35
CA ALA A 97 -2.86 3.46 -10.02
C ALA A 97 -3.28 2.16 -9.35
N HIS A 98 -4.29 2.22 -8.50
CA HIS A 98 -4.82 1.02 -7.85
C HIS A 98 -5.35 0.02 -8.87
N GLU A 99 -5.87 0.49 -9.98
CA GLU A 99 -6.39 -0.41 -11.01
C GLU A 99 -5.29 -1.13 -11.80
N VAL A 100 -4.12 -0.53 -11.92
CA VAL A 100 -3.04 -1.11 -12.73
C VAL A 100 -1.91 -1.72 -11.90
N CYS A 101 -1.87 -1.46 -10.61
CA CYS A 101 -0.81 -1.98 -9.75
C CYS A 101 -0.91 -3.50 -9.65
N PRO A 102 0.16 -4.24 -9.94
CA PRO A 102 0.13 -5.71 -9.85
C PRO A 102 -0.26 -6.23 -8.47
N TYR A 103 0.23 -5.59 -7.41
CA TYR A 103 -0.13 -6.01 -6.07
C TYR A 103 -1.61 -5.74 -5.78
N SER A 104 -2.13 -4.61 -6.24
CA SER A 104 -3.56 -4.32 -6.09
C SER A 104 -4.41 -5.33 -6.84
N ASN A 105 -3.96 -5.77 -8.01
CA ASN A 105 -4.68 -6.81 -8.76
C ASN A 105 -4.64 -8.15 -8.02
N ALA A 106 -3.57 -8.44 -7.31
CA ALA A 106 -3.46 -9.67 -6.53
C ALA A 106 -4.28 -9.63 -5.24
N THR A 107 -4.45 -8.45 -4.66
CA THR A 107 -5.12 -8.30 -3.36
C THR A 107 -6.62 -8.01 -3.49
N ARG A 108 -7.05 -7.45 -4.62
CA ARG A 108 -8.43 -7.05 -4.81
C ARG A 108 -9.36 -8.25 -4.70
N ASN A 109 -10.44 -8.06 -3.93
CA ASN A 109 -11.43 -9.11 -3.66
C ASN A 109 -10.85 -10.30 -2.88
N ASN A 110 -9.70 -10.11 -2.26
CA ASN A 110 -9.04 -11.15 -1.47
C ASN A 110 -8.74 -10.65 -0.06
N ILE A 111 -8.10 -9.52 0.07
CA ILE A 111 -7.81 -8.92 1.38
C ILE A 111 -8.26 -7.47 1.39
N GLU A 112 -8.40 -6.94 2.59
CA GLU A 112 -8.76 -5.54 2.75
C GLU A 112 -7.55 -4.65 2.47
N VAL A 113 -7.72 -3.68 1.56
CA VAL A 113 -6.70 -2.69 1.24
C VAL A 113 -7.35 -1.32 1.32
N LYS A 114 -6.87 -0.49 2.21
CA LYS A 114 -7.33 0.89 2.35
C LYS A 114 -6.27 1.83 1.81
N LEU A 115 -6.69 2.73 0.94
CA LEU A 115 -5.83 3.74 0.34
C LEU A 115 -6.38 5.12 0.68
N SER A 116 -5.51 6.02 1.07
CA SER A 116 -5.91 7.39 1.36
C SER A 116 -4.82 8.36 0.95
N LEU A 117 -5.23 9.59 0.66
CA LEU A 117 -4.32 10.68 0.38
C LEU A 117 -4.00 11.39 1.69
N GLY A 118 -2.71 11.49 1.98
CA GLY A 118 -2.23 12.18 3.16
C GLY A 118 -2.07 13.66 2.98
#